data_1b1d4b35320f11c03ed5b56e001e95f7
#
_entry.id   1b1d4b35320f11c03ed5b56e001e95f7
#
_cell.length_a   1.000
_cell.length_b   1.000
_cell.length_c   1.000
_cell.angle_alpha   90.00
_cell.angle_beta   90.00
_cell.angle_gamma   90.00
#
_symmetry.space_group_name_H-M   'P 1'
#
loop_
_entity.id
_entity.type
_entity.pdbx_description
1 polymer ?
#
loop_
_entity_poly.entity_id
_entity_poly.type
_entity_poly.pdbx_seq_one_letter_code
_entity_poly.pdbx_strand_id
1 'polypeptide(L)'
;MQQIKRAWNNQDLANKVILVTGVAMAVICLVMGKGLYSVIFIGLMFAFMMAHSGQRAKRLQRLYGGMYFHMPDGEVVPVSFEQVRTEYVKGQQGKYADRSVSLWFPYWRINEDGMLDTGFGLEIDLTGYEDKEGLLPLLKKGDFIYVTGRVQAKRRNYFCIDRVEDIRRQETRP
;
A
#
# COMPACT_ATOMS: atom_id res chain seq x y z
N MET A 1 -19.67 4.13 -10.23
CA MET A 1 -19.71 4.88 -8.97
C MET A 1 -18.96 4.22 -7.82
N GLN A 2 -19.09 2.92 -7.57
CA GLN A 2 -18.37 2.23 -6.48
C GLN A 2 -16.85 2.35 -6.54
N GLN A 3 -16.24 2.25 -7.73
CA GLN A 3 -14.77 2.35 -7.89
C GLN A 3 -14.23 3.73 -7.49
N ILE A 4 -14.94 4.80 -7.84
CA ILE A 4 -14.55 6.17 -7.46
C ILE A 4 -14.65 6.36 -5.94
N LYS A 5 -15.70 5.83 -5.33
CA LYS A 5 -15.90 5.88 -3.88
C LYS A 5 -14.80 5.11 -3.13
N ARG A 6 -14.41 3.94 -3.64
CA ARG A 6 -13.27 3.16 -3.12
C ARG A 6 -11.95 3.92 -3.26
N ALA A 7 -11.66 4.47 -4.44
CA ALA A 7 -10.45 5.26 -4.68
C ALA A 7 -10.38 6.48 -3.75
N TRP A 8 -11.51 7.15 -3.52
CA TRP A 8 -11.61 8.28 -2.60
C TRP A 8 -11.36 7.88 -1.15
N ASN A 9 -12.00 6.80 -0.68
CA ASN A 9 -11.85 6.33 0.70
C ASN A 9 -10.41 5.89 1.01
N ASN A 10 -9.72 5.38 0.02
CA ASN A 10 -8.34 4.89 0.17
C ASN A 10 -7.28 5.99 0.18
N GLN A 11 -7.64 7.23 -0.13
CA GLN A 11 -6.70 8.33 -0.11
C GLN A 11 -6.46 8.86 1.30
N ASP A 12 -5.21 9.30 1.53
CA ASP A 12 -4.82 10.01 2.74
C ASP A 12 -5.52 11.36 2.85
N LEU A 13 -5.73 11.83 4.07
CA LEU A 13 -6.36 13.13 4.33
C LEU A 13 -5.66 14.26 3.59
N ALA A 14 -4.31 14.27 3.60
CA ALA A 14 -3.52 15.27 2.88
C ALA A 14 -3.82 15.27 1.37
N ASN A 15 -3.88 14.09 0.74
CA ASN A 15 -4.20 13.97 -0.67
C ASN A 15 -5.64 14.41 -0.99
N LYS A 16 -6.59 14.14 -0.08
CA LYS A 16 -7.97 14.62 -0.20
C LYS A 16 -8.05 16.14 -0.17
N VAL A 17 -7.34 16.77 0.77
CA VAL A 17 -7.28 18.24 0.87
C VAL A 17 -6.66 18.85 -0.39
N ILE A 18 -5.55 18.32 -0.87
CA ILE A 18 -4.87 18.79 -2.08
C ILE A 18 -5.81 18.68 -3.29
N LEU A 19 -6.50 17.53 -3.43
CA LEU A 19 -7.42 17.31 -4.55
C LEU A 19 -8.59 18.30 -4.51
N VAL A 20 -9.24 18.46 -3.38
CA VAL A 20 -10.38 19.37 -3.22
C VAL A 20 -9.96 20.81 -3.48
N THR A 21 -8.84 21.25 -2.90
CA THR A 21 -8.33 22.61 -3.08
C THR A 21 -7.91 22.86 -4.52
N GLY A 22 -7.22 21.91 -5.16
CA GLY A 22 -6.79 22.04 -6.55
C GLY A 22 -7.95 22.10 -7.52
N VAL A 23 -8.98 21.27 -7.33
CA VAL A 23 -10.20 21.32 -8.16
C VAL A 23 -10.95 22.62 -7.96
N ALA A 24 -11.11 23.10 -6.71
CA ALA A 24 -11.78 24.36 -6.44
C ALA A 24 -11.07 25.53 -7.12
N MET A 25 -9.74 25.60 -7.02
CA MET A 25 -8.95 26.65 -7.68
C MET A 25 -9.05 26.57 -9.21
N ALA A 26 -9.03 25.36 -9.78
CA ALA A 26 -9.18 25.17 -11.22
C ALA A 26 -10.56 25.69 -11.71
N VAL A 27 -11.63 25.40 -10.97
CA VAL A 27 -12.99 25.87 -11.29
C VAL A 27 -13.06 27.39 -11.19
N ILE A 28 -12.50 28.00 -10.16
CA ILE A 28 -12.45 29.45 -10.00
C ILE A 28 -11.74 30.11 -11.20
N CYS A 29 -10.58 29.56 -11.61
CA CYS A 29 -9.85 30.08 -12.77
C CYS A 29 -10.65 29.96 -14.07
N LEU A 30 -11.40 28.86 -14.25
CA LEU A 30 -12.28 28.70 -15.42
C LEU A 30 -13.40 29.73 -15.43
N VAL A 31 -14.07 29.96 -14.30
CA VAL A 31 -15.15 30.94 -14.17
C VAL A 31 -14.65 32.37 -14.45
N MET A 32 -13.40 32.67 -14.05
CA MET A 32 -12.75 33.95 -14.31
C MET A 32 -12.23 34.11 -15.76
N GLY A 33 -12.49 33.16 -16.65
CA GLY A 33 -12.02 33.16 -18.03
C GLY A 33 -10.51 32.92 -18.19
N LYS A 34 -9.84 32.43 -17.15
CA LYS A 34 -8.38 32.18 -17.14
C LYS A 34 -8.08 30.70 -17.32
N GLY A 35 -8.56 30.08 -18.40
CA GLY A 35 -8.46 28.64 -18.64
C GLY A 35 -7.02 28.08 -18.60
N LEU A 36 -6.03 28.87 -19.08
CA LEU A 36 -4.62 28.45 -19.03
C LEU A 36 -4.13 28.20 -17.60
N TYR A 37 -4.51 29.07 -16.65
CA TYR A 37 -4.13 28.90 -15.25
C TYR A 37 -4.80 27.69 -14.62
N SER A 38 -6.01 27.34 -15.05
CA SER A 38 -6.69 26.12 -14.61
C SER A 38 -5.87 24.86 -14.95
N VAL A 39 -5.35 24.77 -16.17
CA VAL A 39 -4.50 23.64 -16.60
C VAL A 39 -3.21 23.57 -15.78
N ILE A 40 -2.57 24.73 -15.54
CA ILE A 40 -1.36 24.82 -14.73
C ILE A 40 -1.64 24.33 -13.28
N PHE A 41 -2.74 24.78 -12.67
CA PHE A 41 -3.11 24.34 -11.33
C PHE A 41 -3.36 22.83 -11.23
N ILE A 42 -4.05 22.26 -12.20
CA ILE A 42 -4.26 20.80 -12.27
C ILE A 42 -2.92 20.06 -12.38
N GLY A 43 -2.04 20.53 -13.26
CA GLY A 43 -0.70 19.93 -13.42
C GLY A 43 0.13 20.00 -12.14
N LEU A 44 0.17 21.14 -11.47
CA LEU A 44 0.86 21.32 -10.18
C LEU A 44 0.27 20.44 -9.09
N MET A 45 -1.05 20.32 -9.03
CA MET A 45 -1.73 19.44 -8.08
C MET A 45 -1.29 17.98 -8.25
N PHE A 46 -1.28 17.47 -9.49
CA PHE A 46 -0.81 16.11 -9.77
C PHE A 46 0.65 15.92 -9.44
N ALA A 47 1.52 16.86 -9.82
CA ALA A 47 2.94 16.81 -9.48
C ALA A 47 3.17 16.80 -7.97
N PHE A 48 2.43 17.59 -7.22
CA PHE A 48 2.53 17.64 -5.76
C PHE A 48 2.02 16.35 -5.10
N MET A 49 0.91 15.78 -5.59
CA MET A 49 0.40 14.49 -5.11
C MET A 49 1.40 13.36 -5.37
N MET A 50 2.02 13.33 -6.55
CA MET A 50 3.04 12.32 -6.88
C MET A 50 4.28 12.48 -6.00
N ALA A 51 4.77 13.70 -5.80
CA ALA A 51 5.92 13.98 -4.94
C ALA A 51 5.64 13.60 -3.48
N HIS A 52 4.46 13.97 -2.97
CA HIS A 52 4.06 13.65 -1.60
C HIS A 52 3.92 12.14 -1.37
N SER A 53 3.27 11.42 -2.29
CA SER A 53 3.12 9.97 -2.20
C SER A 53 4.47 9.25 -2.29
N GLY A 54 5.36 9.70 -3.17
CA GLY A 54 6.71 9.15 -3.31
C GLY A 54 7.59 9.38 -2.09
N GLN A 55 7.55 10.59 -1.51
CA GLN A 55 8.28 10.90 -0.27
C GLN A 55 7.76 10.09 0.91
N ARG A 56 6.43 9.92 1.00
CA ARG A 56 5.81 9.10 2.02
C ARG A 56 6.22 7.64 1.91
N ALA A 57 6.16 7.07 0.71
CA ALA A 57 6.60 5.69 0.47
C ALA A 57 8.06 5.49 0.90
N LYS A 58 8.97 6.39 0.50
CA LYS A 58 10.38 6.36 0.90
C LYS A 58 10.58 6.50 2.41
N ARG A 59 9.82 7.39 3.05
CA ARG A 59 9.89 7.60 4.51
C ARG A 59 9.39 6.38 5.27
N LEU A 60 8.29 5.81 4.84
CA LEU A 60 7.73 4.61 5.41
C LEU A 60 8.67 3.41 5.21
N GLN A 61 9.27 3.27 4.04
CA GLN A 61 10.24 2.22 3.75
C GLN A 61 11.49 2.31 4.66
N ARG A 62 12.00 3.52 4.93
CA ARG A 62 13.12 3.72 5.86
C ARG A 62 12.74 3.49 7.33
N LEU A 63 11.50 3.73 7.68
CA LEU A 63 11.03 3.62 9.06
C LEU A 63 10.52 2.22 9.40
N TYR A 64 10.03 1.47 8.42
CA TYR A 64 9.13 0.35 8.67
C TYR A 64 9.54 -0.94 8.00
N GLY A 65 10.80 -1.22 7.83
CA GLY A 65 11.09 -2.51 7.77
C GLY A 65 11.40 -3.31 6.59
N GLY A 66 11.33 -4.57 6.78
CA GLY A 66 11.84 -5.58 5.94
C GLY A 66 10.73 -6.45 5.35
N MET A 67 10.91 -6.77 4.09
CA MET A 67 10.31 -7.92 3.46
C MET A 67 11.42 -8.94 3.26
N TYR A 68 11.18 -10.17 3.70
CA TYR A 68 12.14 -11.26 3.60
C TYR A 68 11.49 -12.40 2.83
N PHE A 69 12.12 -12.81 1.74
CA PHE A 69 11.73 -14.02 1.01
C PHE A 69 12.49 -15.23 1.54
N HIS A 70 11.76 -16.30 1.80
CA HIS A 70 12.32 -17.57 2.17
C HIS A 70 12.53 -18.40 0.90
N MET A 71 13.79 -18.71 0.63
CA MET A 71 14.17 -19.50 -0.53
C MET A 71 14.06 -21.00 -0.22
N PRO A 72 13.89 -21.86 -1.25
CA PRO A 72 13.75 -23.31 -1.06
C PRO A 72 14.97 -23.98 -0.38
N ASP A 73 16.14 -23.37 -0.52
CA ASP A 73 17.41 -23.78 0.10
C ASP A 73 17.56 -23.35 1.57
N GLY A 74 16.55 -22.64 2.10
CA GLY A 74 16.56 -22.10 3.46
C GLY A 74 17.20 -20.73 3.58
N GLU A 75 17.72 -20.16 2.50
CA GLU A 75 18.24 -18.79 2.51
C GLU A 75 17.10 -17.79 2.71
N VAL A 76 17.35 -16.76 3.53
CA VAL A 76 16.42 -15.66 3.76
C VAL A 76 16.98 -14.39 3.09
N VAL A 77 16.33 -13.96 2.02
CA VAL A 77 16.78 -12.84 1.20
C VAL A 77 15.97 -11.59 1.54
N PRO A 78 16.61 -10.53 2.06
CA PRO A 78 15.93 -9.26 2.26
C PRO A 78 15.67 -8.58 0.90
N VAL A 79 14.44 -8.12 0.71
CA VAL A 79 14.02 -7.43 -0.51
C VAL A 79 13.26 -6.16 -0.14
N SER A 80 13.55 -5.06 -0.83
CA SER A 80 12.85 -3.81 -0.59
C SER A 80 11.46 -3.81 -1.26
N PHE A 81 10.48 -3.18 -0.62
CA PHE A 81 9.16 -2.97 -1.23
C PHE A 81 9.23 -2.25 -2.58
N GLU A 82 10.13 -1.30 -2.72
CA GLU A 82 10.33 -0.55 -3.98
C GLU A 82 10.84 -1.45 -5.10
N GLN A 83 11.75 -2.36 -4.77
CA GLN A 83 12.26 -3.35 -5.72
C GLN A 83 11.12 -4.25 -6.22
N VAL A 84 10.36 -4.85 -5.31
CA VAL A 84 9.22 -5.71 -5.65
C VAL A 84 8.23 -4.96 -6.52
N ARG A 85 7.84 -3.75 -6.12
CA ARG A 85 6.91 -2.92 -6.88
C ARG A 85 7.43 -2.63 -8.29
N THR A 86 8.72 -2.28 -8.41
CA THR A 86 9.34 -1.99 -9.70
C THR A 86 9.36 -3.22 -10.61
N GLU A 87 9.68 -4.37 -10.06
CA GLU A 87 9.71 -5.64 -10.80
C GLU A 87 8.30 -6.08 -11.22
N TYR A 88 7.28 -5.84 -10.39
CA TYR A 88 5.88 -6.07 -10.77
C TYR A 88 5.44 -5.20 -11.94
N VAL A 89 5.77 -3.91 -11.93
CA VAL A 89 5.47 -2.99 -13.04
C VAL A 89 6.19 -3.42 -14.33
N LYS A 90 7.38 -4.00 -14.20
CA LYS A 90 8.15 -4.56 -15.34
C LYS A 90 7.65 -5.93 -15.81
N GLY A 91 6.59 -6.47 -15.24
CA GLY A 91 6.03 -7.78 -15.61
C GLY A 91 6.82 -8.99 -15.10
N GLN A 92 7.71 -8.79 -14.13
CA GLN A 92 8.54 -9.86 -13.55
C GLN A 92 7.87 -10.55 -12.34
N GLN A 93 6.54 -10.55 -12.31
CA GLN A 93 5.76 -11.09 -11.18
C GLN A 93 6.04 -12.57 -10.90
N GLY A 94 6.34 -13.35 -11.93
CA GLY A 94 6.66 -14.78 -11.79
C GLY A 94 7.87 -15.08 -10.89
N LYS A 95 8.74 -14.09 -10.68
CA LYS A 95 9.90 -14.21 -9.78
C LYS A 95 9.50 -14.46 -8.33
N TYR A 96 8.34 -13.94 -7.93
CA TYR A 96 7.86 -13.99 -6.55
C TYR A 96 6.68 -14.93 -6.34
N ALA A 97 6.10 -15.47 -7.41
CA ALA A 97 4.93 -16.33 -7.35
C ALA A 97 5.18 -17.56 -6.46
N ASP A 98 4.21 -17.87 -5.60
CA ASP A 98 4.22 -18.98 -4.64
C ASP A 98 5.38 -19.01 -3.64
N ARG A 99 6.17 -17.94 -3.56
CA ARG A 99 7.26 -17.85 -2.57
C ARG A 99 6.70 -17.50 -1.20
N SER A 100 7.28 -18.11 -0.19
CA SER A 100 7.04 -17.74 1.21
C SER A 100 7.71 -16.40 1.50
N VAL A 101 7.01 -15.54 2.19
CA VAL A 101 7.46 -14.20 2.53
C VAL A 101 7.10 -13.86 3.96
N SER A 102 8.01 -13.18 4.63
CA SER A 102 7.77 -12.58 5.93
C SER A 102 7.89 -11.07 5.81
N LEU A 103 6.95 -10.33 6.35
CA LEU A 103 7.00 -8.88 6.39
C LEU A 103 6.55 -8.35 7.75
N TRP A 104 7.10 -7.23 8.10
CA TRP A 104 6.70 -6.47 9.26
C TRP A 104 6.50 -5.02 8.87
N PHE A 105 5.37 -4.46 9.34
CA PHE A 105 4.92 -3.13 8.99
C PHE A 105 3.91 -2.63 10.02
N PRO A 106 3.67 -1.32 10.10
CA PRO A 106 2.63 -0.78 10.95
C PRO A 106 1.24 -1.09 10.35
N TYR A 107 0.37 -1.65 11.14
CA TYR A 107 -1.01 -1.89 10.79
C TYR A 107 -1.70 -0.56 10.42
N TRP A 108 -2.40 -0.58 9.30
CA TRP A 108 -3.17 0.58 8.84
C TRP A 108 -4.67 0.36 9.01
N ARG A 109 -5.22 -0.62 8.31
CA ARG A 109 -6.63 -1.01 8.36
C ARG A 109 -6.86 -2.30 7.58
N ILE A 110 -8.02 -2.91 7.87
CA ILE A 110 -8.61 -3.93 7.00
C ILE A 110 -9.70 -3.25 6.18
N ASN A 111 -9.71 -3.48 4.88
CA ASN A 111 -10.72 -2.96 3.97
C ASN A 111 -12.00 -3.77 4.04
N GLU A 112 -13.10 -3.24 3.49
CA GLU A 112 -14.41 -3.91 3.41
C GLU A 112 -14.35 -5.26 2.66
N ASP A 113 -13.35 -5.44 1.80
CA ASP A 113 -13.12 -6.67 1.03
C ASP A 113 -12.28 -7.73 1.82
N GLY A 114 -11.98 -7.51 3.09
CA GLY A 114 -11.14 -8.41 3.90
C GLY A 114 -9.64 -8.30 3.60
N MET A 115 -9.22 -7.29 2.84
CA MET A 115 -7.81 -7.06 2.53
C MET A 115 -7.18 -6.18 3.59
N LEU A 116 -6.02 -6.60 4.11
CA LEU A 116 -5.21 -5.79 4.99
C LEU A 116 -4.35 -4.83 4.16
N ASP A 117 -4.59 -3.54 4.32
CA ASP A 117 -3.88 -2.47 3.63
C ASP A 117 -2.64 -2.08 4.43
N THR A 118 -1.49 -2.24 3.82
CA THR A 118 -0.21 -1.87 4.45
C THR A 118 0.12 -0.38 4.32
N GLY A 119 -0.65 0.36 3.53
CA GLY A 119 -0.35 1.76 3.20
C GLY A 119 0.80 1.95 2.19
N PHE A 120 1.40 0.86 1.67
CA PHE A 120 2.54 0.91 0.71
C PHE A 120 2.18 0.46 -0.70
N GLY A 121 0.92 0.13 -0.95
CA GLY A 121 0.48 -0.46 -2.21
C GLY A 121 0.76 -1.96 -2.29
N LEU A 122 0.91 -2.60 -1.14
CA LEU A 122 0.98 -4.03 -0.95
C LEU A 122 -0.29 -4.44 -0.22
N GLU A 123 -0.96 -5.45 -0.72
CA GLU A 123 -2.19 -5.97 -0.16
C GLU A 123 -1.96 -7.37 0.40
N ILE A 124 -2.62 -7.67 1.51
CA ILE A 124 -2.59 -8.97 2.15
C ILE A 124 -4.03 -9.46 2.22
N ASP A 125 -4.31 -10.54 1.53
CA ASP A 125 -5.63 -11.16 1.49
C ASP A 125 -5.83 -12.03 2.72
N LEU A 126 -6.75 -11.63 3.57
CA LEU A 126 -7.10 -12.37 4.78
C LEU A 126 -8.22 -13.39 4.54
N THR A 127 -8.68 -13.56 3.30
CA THR A 127 -9.67 -14.56 2.95
C THR A 127 -9.12 -15.95 3.26
N GLY A 128 -9.77 -16.64 4.20
CA GLY A 128 -9.32 -17.96 4.65
C GLY A 128 -8.27 -17.96 5.77
N TYR A 129 -7.81 -16.78 6.22
CA TYR A 129 -7.02 -16.69 7.44
C TYR A 129 -7.92 -16.84 8.67
N GLU A 130 -7.59 -17.79 9.52
CA GLU A 130 -8.28 -18.01 10.79
C GLU A 130 -7.54 -17.28 11.91
N ASP A 131 -8.14 -16.21 12.42
CA ASP A 131 -7.58 -15.44 13.55
C ASP A 131 -7.80 -16.19 14.87
N LYS A 132 -6.96 -17.21 15.12
CA LYS A 132 -7.06 -18.09 16.29
C LYS A 132 -6.88 -17.35 17.61
N GLU A 133 -6.14 -16.27 17.60
CA GLU A 133 -5.82 -15.48 18.79
C GLU A 133 -6.77 -14.30 18.99
N GLY A 134 -7.69 -14.06 18.06
CA GLY A 134 -8.57 -12.89 18.10
C GLY A 134 -7.80 -11.56 18.03
N LEU A 135 -6.65 -11.57 17.35
CA LEU A 135 -5.75 -10.44 17.29
C LEU A 135 -6.27 -9.31 16.40
N LEU A 136 -6.86 -9.65 15.26
CA LEU A 136 -7.26 -8.68 14.25
C LEU A 136 -8.18 -7.57 14.77
N PRO A 137 -9.23 -7.87 15.59
CA PRO A 137 -10.10 -6.85 16.16
C PRO A 137 -9.40 -5.94 17.18
N LEU A 138 -8.29 -6.39 17.76
CA LEU A 138 -7.54 -5.67 18.79
C LEU A 138 -6.48 -4.74 18.20
N LEU A 139 -6.17 -4.87 16.91
CA LEU A 139 -5.15 -4.07 16.24
C LEU A 139 -5.59 -2.62 16.14
N LYS A 140 -4.69 -1.72 16.52
CA LYS A 140 -4.85 -0.28 16.38
C LYS A 140 -3.94 0.25 15.28
N LYS A 141 -4.39 1.27 14.57
CA LYS A 141 -3.58 1.94 13.56
C LYS A 141 -2.24 2.37 14.14
N GLY A 142 -1.16 1.88 13.54
CA GLY A 142 0.20 2.12 13.98
C GLY A 142 0.82 0.99 14.80
N ASP A 143 0.04 -0.01 15.23
CA ASP A 143 0.59 -1.21 15.86
C ASP A 143 1.51 -1.92 14.87
N PHE A 144 2.67 -2.37 15.33
CA PHE A 144 3.54 -3.17 14.49
C PHE A 144 3.05 -4.60 14.42
N ILE A 145 2.92 -5.12 13.21
CA ILE A 145 2.56 -6.51 12.96
C ILE A 145 3.60 -7.19 12.09
N TYR A 146 3.80 -8.45 12.36
CA TYR A 146 4.60 -9.36 11.58
C TYR A 146 3.66 -10.34 10.89
N VAL A 147 3.79 -10.46 9.58
CA VAL A 147 2.94 -11.32 8.76
C VAL A 147 3.81 -12.29 7.99
N THR A 148 3.49 -13.57 8.04
CA THR A 148 4.05 -14.59 7.16
C THR A 148 2.98 -15.14 6.25
N GLY A 149 3.38 -15.48 5.03
CA GLY A 149 2.46 -16.02 4.06
C GLY A 149 3.12 -16.31 2.73
N ARG A 150 2.30 -16.58 1.71
CA ARG A 150 2.78 -16.84 0.35
C ARG A 150 2.28 -15.79 -0.62
N VAL A 151 3.14 -15.46 -1.56
CA VAL A 151 2.83 -14.52 -2.62
C VAL A 151 1.88 -15.16 -3.61
N GLN A 152 0.86 -14.44 -4.02
CA GLN A 152 -0.13 -14.91 -4.98
C GLN A 152 0.51 -15.32 -6.30
N ALA A 153 0.20 -16.54 -6.74
CA ALA A 153 0.64 -17.07 -8.03
C ALA A 153 -0.08 -16.44 -9.22
N LYS A 154 -1.32 -15.98 -9.04
CA LYS A 154 -2.12 -15.37 -10.09
C LYS A 154 -1.61 -13.96 -10.42
N ARG A 155 -1.55 -13.65 -11.70
CA ARG A 155 -1.16 -12.34 -12.21
C ARG A 155 -2.18 -11.27 -11.79
N ARG A 156 -1.87 -10.54 -10.74
CA ARG A 156 -2.49 -9.26 -10.43
C ARG A 156 -1.51 -8.15 -10.75
N ASN A 157 -2.00 -6.96 -11.01
CA ASN A 157 -1.15 -5.80 -11.32
C ASN A 157 -0.41 -5.24 -10.07
N TYR A 158 -0.57 -5.88 -8.94
CA TYR A 158 0.04 -5.49 -7.67
C TYR A 158 0.46 -6.72 -6.88
N PHE A 159 1.40 -6.51 -5.97
CA PHE A 159 1.88 -7.56 -5.07
C PHE A 159 0.81 -7.88 -4.03
N CYS A 160 0.44 -9.14 -3.95
CA CYS A 160 -0.55 -9.63 -2.99
C CYS A 160 -0.04 -10.90 -2.31
N ILE A 161 -0.25 -10.99 -1.00
CA ILE A 161 -0.11 -12.24 -0.24
C ILE A 161 -1.52 -12.79 -0.07
N ASP A 162 -1.78 -13.97 -0.62
CA ASP A 162 -3.11 -14.60 -0.63
C ASP A 162 -3.24 -15.81 0.29
N ARG A 163 -2.13 -16.25 0.86
CA ARG A 163 -2.10 -17.34 1.84
C ARG A 163 -1.35 -16.88 3.06
N VAL A 164 -2.07 -16.23 3.95
CA VAL A 164 -1.53 -15.80 5.23
C VAL A 164 -1.43 -17.00 6.15
N GLU A 165 -0.23 -17.27 6.64
CA GLU A 165 0.07 -18.39 7.53
C GLU A 165 0.01 -17.95 8.99
N ASP A 166 0.49 -16.72 9.27
CA ASP A 166 0.57 -16.22 10.63
C ASP A 166 0.57 -14.69 10.68
N ILE A 167 -0.07 -14.12 11.70
CA ILE A 167 -0.03 -12.69 12.01
C ILE A 167 0.24 -12.55 13.51
N ARG A 168 1.29 -11.79 13.85
CA ARG A 168 1.66 -11.50 15.24
C ARG A 168 1.78 -10.00 15.46
N ARG A 169 1.33 -9.56 16.61
CA ARG A 169 1.64 -8.22 17.09
C ARG A 169 3.07 -8.18 17.62
N GLN A 170 3.83 -7.20 17.22
CA GLN A 170 5.19 -7.01 17.67
C GLN A 170 5.25 -5.78 18.56
N GLU A 171 5.64 -5.97 19.82
CA GLU A 171 5.69 -4.87 20.80
C GLU A 171 6.88 -3.93 20.56
N THR A 172 7.94 -4.46 19.99
CA THR A 172 9.17 -3.69 19.70
C THR A 172 9.61 -3.90 18.26
N ARG A 173 10.22 -2.87 17.71
CA ARG A 173 10.87 -2.91 16.39
C ARG A 173 12.02 -3.92 16.44
N PRO A 174 12.12 -4.88 15.47
CA PRO A 174 13.25 -5.79 15.40
C PRO A 174 14.55 -5.05 15.07
#